data_8dac00869485d3dfe1d69ce02265c4ac
#
_entry.id   8dac00869485d3dfe1d69ce02265c4ac
#
_cell.length_a   1.000
_cell.length_b   1.000
_cell.length_c   1.000
_cell.angle_alpha   90.00
_cell.angle_beta   90.00
_cell.angle_gamma   90.00
#
_symmetry.space_group_name_H-M   'P 1'
#
loop_
_entity.id
_entity.type
_entity.pdbx_description
1 polymer ?
#
loop_
_entity_poly.entity_id
_entity_poly.type
_entity_poly.pdbx_seq_one_letter_code
_entity_poly.pdbx_strand_id
1 'polypeptide(L)'
;MRRKIKYLMPVMLACSMMQFSCSDWTAPESINIHTPSMEEQNPELYAQYLESLNNFKATDHQVVIVSVNNVSTVTTSRSQHLTDMPDSLDYICLNNTMEVNQANISEMKEVRRLGTKVLGLVDFDAIESAWK
;
A
#
# COMPACT_ATOMS: atom_id res chain seq x y z
N MET A 1 -11.15 -7.25 68.94
CA MET A 1 -10.72 -7.55 67.57
C MET A 1 -11.83 -7.99 66.61
N ARG A 2 -12.96 -8.51 67.03
CA ARG A 2 -14.02 -9.05 66.12
C ARG A 2 -14.89 -8.01 65.38
N ARG A 3 -14.88 -6.71 65.77
CA ARG A 3 -15.71 -5.71 65.10
C ARG A 3 -15.12 -5.14 63.81
N LYS A 4 -13.81 -5.14 63.63
CA LYS A 4 -13.12 -4.62 62.42
C LYS A 4 -13.19 -5.57 61.22
N ILE A 5 -13.40 -6.87 61.45
CA ILE A 5 -13.48 -7.89 60.39
C ILE A 5 -14.80 -7.81 59.60
N LYS A 6 -15.89 -7.35 60.26
CA LYS A 6 -17.20 -7.24 59.62
C LYS A 6 -17.28 -6.21 58.50
N TYR A 7 -16.42 -5.21 58.48
CA TYR A 7 -16.38 -4.17 57.44
C TYR A 7 -15.28 -4.44 56.37
N LEU A 8 -14.32 -5.31 56.68
CA LEU A 8 -13.27 -5.67 55.70
C LEU A 8 -13.83 -6.58 54.57
N MET A 9 -14.77 -7.48 54.91
CA MET A 9 -15.35 -8.39 53.94
C MET A 9 -16.19 -7.72 52.84
N PRO A 10 -17.09 -6.75 53.14
CA PRO A 10 -17.85 -6.08 52.11
C PRO A 10 -16.99 -5.11 51.27
N VAL A 11 -15.92 -4.54 51.82
CA VAL A 11 -14.99 -3.69 51.08
C VAL A 11 -14.15 -4.50 50.10
N MET A 12 -13.68 -5.69 50.46
CA MET A 12 -12.97 -6.61 49.58
C MET A 12 -13.88 -7.12 48.44
N LEU A 13 -15.17 -7.37 48.73
CA LEU A 13 -16.13 -7.81 47.72
C LEU A 13 -16.50 -6.69 46.73
N ALA A 14 -16.55 -5.42 47.20
CA ALA A 14 -16.80 -4.28 46.34
C ALA A 14 -15.61 -3.95 45.39
N CYS A 15 -14.37 -4.15 45.84
CA CYS A 15 -13.19 -3.97 44.99
C CYS A 15 -13.06 -5.05 43.90
N SER A 16 -13.55 -6.27 44.13
CA SER A 16 -13.49 -7.33 43.12
C SER A 16 -14.50 -7.14 41.99
N MET A 17 -15.56 -6.38 42.18
CA MET A 17 -16.55 -6.10 41.13
C MET A 17 -16.12 -4.95 40.19
N MET A 18 -15.11 -4.15 40.51
CA MET A 18 -14.65 -3.08 39.65
C MET A 18 -13.65 -3.55 38.57
N GLN A 19 -13.26 -4.82 38.57
CA GLN A 19 -12.28 -5.34 37.60
C GLN A 19 -12.88 -5.86 36.29
N PHE A 20 -14.21 -5.94 36.20
CA PHE A 20 -14.89 -6.43 34.98
C PHE A 20 -15.26 -5.33 33.97
N SER A 21 -14.94 -4.06 34.25
CA SER A 21 -15.37 -2.94 33.40
C SER A 21 -14.41 -2.53 32.30
N CYS A 22 -13.27 -3.20 32.09
CA CYS A 22 -12.26 -2.76 31.14
C CYS A 22 -11.92 -3.75 30.02
N SER A 23 -12.71 -4.81 29.82
CA SER A 23 -12.39 -5.82 28.79
C SER A 23 -12.81 -5.41 27.37
N ASP A 24 -13.75 -4.47 27.22
CA ASP A 24 -14.26 -4.08 25.90
C ASP A 24 -13.48 -2.94 25.23
N TRP A 25 -12.57 -2.27 25.95
CA TRP A 25 -11.87 -1.11 25.40
C TRP A 25 -10.50 -1.43 24.77
N THR A 26 -10.06 -2.66 24.83
CA THR A 26 -8.75 -3.10 24.31
C THR A 26 -8.82 -3.97 23.05
N ALA A 27 -10.02 -4.32 22.58
CA ALA A 27 -10.17 -4.93 21.27
C ALA A 27 -10.27 -3.82 20.21
N PRO A 28 -9.22 -3.55 19.43
CA PRO A 28 -9.35 -2.61 18.31
C PRO A 28 -10.33 -3.24 17.32
N GLU A 29 -11.53 -2.70 17.26
CA GLU A 29 -12.43 -3.00 16.15
C GLU A 29 -11.71 -2.57 14.88
N SER A 30 -11.47 -3.52 13.99
CA SER A 30 -10.96 -3.21 12.65
C SER A 30 -12.08 -2.47 11.91
N ILE A 31 -12.07 -1.14 12.04
CA ILE A 31 -12.96 -0.30 11.24
C ILE A 31 -12.45 -0.42 9.81
N ASN A 32 -13.19 -1.14 8.98
CA ASN A 32 -12.93 -1.17 7.55
C ASN A 32 -13.38 0.18 6.96
N ILE A 33 -12.47 1.17 7.05
CA ILE A 33 -12.69 2.48 6.45
C ILE A 33 -12.45 2.32 4.96
N HIS A 34 -13.54 2.11 4.21
CA HIS A 34 -13.49 2.24 2.77
C HIS A 34 -13.32 3.73 2.43
N THR A 35 -12.12 4.12 2.04
CA THR A 35 -11.85 5.45 1.47
C THR A 35 -12.08 5.33 -0.03
N PRO A 36 -13.16 5.94 -0.58
CA PRO A 36 -13.43 5.83 -2.01
C PRO A 36 -12.30 6.47 -2.82
N SER A 37 -11.92 5.84 -3.93
CA SER A 37 -10.94 6.37 -4.86
C SER A 37 -11.44 7.66 -5.53
N MET A 38 -10.54 8.42 -6.16
CA MET A 38 -10.95 9.62 -6.91
C MET A 38 -11.91 9.29 -8.07
N GLU A 39 -11.70 8.13 -8.71
CA GLU A 39 -12.58 7.60 -9.76
C GLU A 39 -13.99 7.32 -9.23
N GLU A 40 -14.12 6.74 -8.03
CA GLU A 40 -15.42 6.47 -7.40
C GLU A 40 -16.14 7.73 -6.92
N GLN A 41 -15.38 8.74 -6.46
CA GLN A 41 -15.95 10.00 -5.97
C GLN A 41 -16.51 10.88 -7.10
N ASN A 42 -15.78 10.99 -8.21
CA ASN A 42 -16.19 11.80 -9.37
C ASN A 42 -15.58 11.22 -10.65
N PRO A 43 -16.25 10.26 -11.31
CA PRO A 43 -15.75 9.60 -12.51
C PRO A 43 -15.48 10.55 -13.68
N GLU A 44 -16.33 11.60 -13.83
CA GLU A 44 -16.18 12.57 -14.91
C GLU A 44 -14.93 13.43 -14.73
N LEU A 45 -14.71 13.95 -13.53
CA LEU A 45 -13.52 14.74 -13.23
C LEU A 45 -12.24 13.87 -13.32
N TYR A 46 -12.33 12.62 -12.90
CA TYR A 46 -11.22 11.68 -13.02
C TYR A 46 -10.86 11.39 -14.50
N ALA A 47 -11.87 11.24 -15.37
CA ALA A 47 -11.63 11.08 -16.80
C ALA A 47 -10.93 12.30 -17.42
N GLN A 48 -11.35 13.52 -17.06
CA GLN A 48 -10.70 14.76 -17.50
C GLN A 48 -9.26 14.87 -16.98
N TYR A 49 -9.03 14.44 -15.74
CA TYR A 49 -7.68 14.37 -15.18
C TYR A 49 -6.78 13.42 -15.97
N LEU A 50 -7.25 12.20 -16.28
CA LEU A 50 -6.50 11.23 -17.07
C LEU A 50 -6.17 11.75 -18.47
N GLU A 51 -7.13 12.40 -19.13
CA GLU A 51 -6.91 13.00 -20.44
C GLU A 51 -5.82 14.08 -20.37
N SER A 52 -5.91 14.98 -19.39
CA SER A 52 -4.94 16.05 -19.20
C SER A 52 -3.54 15.51 -18.88
N LEU A 53 -3.45 14.47 -18.04
CA LEU A 53 -2.20 13.80 -17.68
C LEU A 53 -1.54 13.14 -18.90
N ASN A 54 -2.33 12.40 -19.68
CA ASN A 54 -1.83 11.73 -20.89
C ASN A 54 -1.39 12.75 -21.96
N ASN A 55 -2.12 13.83 -22.12
CA ASN A 55 -1.75 14.94 -23.01
C ASN A 55 -0.44 15.60 -22.56
N PHE A 56 -0.27 15.85 -21.25
CA PHE A 56 0.99 16.37 -20.71
C PHE A 56 2.15 15.45 -21.01
N LYS A 57 2.02 14.14 -20.74
CA LYS A 57 3.06 13.14 -20.99
C LYS A 57 3.39 12.94 -22.47
N ALA A 58 2.52 13.38 -23.39
CA ALA A 58 2.75 13.36 -24.83
C ALA A 58 3.51 14.59 -25.33
N THR A 59 3.64 15.65 -24.52
CA THR A 59 4.39 16.87 -24.87
C THR A 59 5.86 16.75 -24.51
N ASP A 60 6.70 17.67 -25.03
CA ASP A 60 8.08 17.82 -24.60
C ASP A 60 8.13 18.32 -23.16
N HIS A 61 8.68 17.51 -22.24
CA HIS A 61 8.83 17.83 -20.84
C HIS A 61 10.02 17.09 -20.22
N GLN A 62 10.38 17.46 -19.00
CA GLN A 62 11.41 16.74 -18.26
C GLN A 62 10.87 15.36 -17.85
N VAL A 63 11.49 14.32 -18.38
CA VAL A 63 11.10 12.92 -18.13
C VAL A 63 11.51 12.48 -16.72
N VAL A 64 10.58 11.86 -15.99
CA VAL A 64 10.81 11.31 -14.65
C VAL A 64 10.77 9.79 -14.71
N ILE A 65 11.88 9.16 -14.33
CA ILE A 65 12.05 7.70 -14.31
C ILE A 65 12.30 7.26 -12.88
N VAL A 66 11.57 6.25 -12.42
CA VAL A 66 11.79 5.60 -11.13
C VAL A 66 12.21 4.15 -11.35
N SER A 67 13.23 3.72 -10.61
CA SER A 67 13.66 2.32 -10.56
C SER A 67 13.05 1.64 -9.35
N VAL A 68 12.39 0.50 -9.57
CA VAL A 68 11.71 -0.29 -8.55
C VAL A 68 12.41 -1.63 -8.38
N ASN A 69 12.80 -1.92 -7.14
CA ASN A 69 13.33 -3.24 -6.79
C ASN A 69 12.15 -4.19 -6.53
N ASN A 70 11.57 -4.69 -7.61
CA ASN A 70 10.44 -5.62 -7.54
C ASN A 70 10.88 -6.99 -7.03
N VAL A 71 10.01 -7.63 -6.25
CA VAL A 71 10.23 -8.97 -5.69
C VAL A 71 9.48 -10.02 -6.53
N SER A 72 10.03 -11.23 -6.58
CA SER A 72 9.39 -12.36 -7.28
C SER A 72 8.23 -12.98 -6.47
N THR A 73 8.21 -12.72 -5.17
CA THR A 73 7.20 -13.23 -4.24
C THR A 73 6.06 -12.22 -4.04
N VAL A 74 5.22 -12.46 -3.05
CA VAL A 74 4.14 -11.53 -2.69
C VAL A 74 4.72 -10.20 -2.21
N THR A 75 4.19 -9.09 -2.72
CA THR A 75 4.55 -7.73 -2.28
C THR A 75 4.14 -7.51 -0.82
N THR A 76 5.05 -7.02 -0.01
CA THR A 76 4.83 -6.78 1.43
C THR A 76 4.96 -5.32 1.82
N SER A 77 5.45 -4.48 0.90
CA SER A 77 5.69 -3.06 1.13
C SER A 77 5.03 -2.22 0.03
N ARG A 78 4.53 -1.06 0.38
CA ARG A 78 3.98 -0.09 -0.57
C ARG A 78 4.96 0.31 -1.67
N SER A 79 6.24 0.37 -1.37
CA SER A 79 7.29 0.67 -2.36
C SER A 79 7.49 -0.40 -3.44
N GLN A 80 6.86 -1.56 -3.30
CA GLN A 80 6.87 -2.66 -4.27
C GLN A 80 5.63 -2.68 -5.15
N HIS A 81 4.62 -1.84 -4.83
CA HIS A 81 3.41 -1.68 -5.61
C HIS A 81 3.57 -0.56 -6.62
N LEU A 82 3.30 -0.84 -7.90
CA LEU A 82 3.43 0.14 -8.98
C LEU A 82 2.30 1.18 -8.92
N THR A 83 1.14 0.80 -8.43
CA THR A 83 -0.03 1.67 -8.25
C THR A 83 0.09 2.66 -7.10
N ASP A 84 1.03 2.43 -6.18
CA ASP A 84 1.33 3.37 -5.08
C ASP A 84 2.35 4.46 -5.49
N MET A 85 2.87 4.38 -6.73
CA MET A 85 3.76 5.38 -7.28
C MET A 85 3.00 6.63 -7.75
N PRO A 86 3.65 7.80 -7.77
CA PRO A 86 3.02 9.02 -8.27
C PRO A 86 2.58 8.92 -9.75
N ASP A 87 1.39 9.39 -10.05
CA ASP A 87 0.82 9.39 -11.41
C ASP A 87 1.65 10.22 -12.40
N SER A 88 2.44 11.18 -11.91
CA SER A 88 3.29 12.05 -12.71
C SER A 88 4.53 11.35 -13.29
N LEU A 89 4.78 10.09 -12.96
CA LEU A 89 5.91 9.33 -13.52
C LEU A 89 5.68 9.00 -14.99
N ASP A 90 6.73 9.18 -15.80
CA ASP A 90 6.72 8.78 -17.21
C ASP A 90 7.11 7.33 -17.39
N TYR A 91 8.10 6.89 -16.61
CA TYR A 91 8.62 5.53 -16.69
C TYR A 91 8.85 4.92 -15.31
N ILE A 92 8.48 3.66 -15.20
CA ILE A 92 8.84 2.79 -14.07
C ILE A 92 9.75 1.69 -14.62
N CYS A 93 10.97 1.59 -14.10
CA CYS A 93 11.93 0.57 -14.48
C CYS A 93 11.97 -0.55 -13.43
N LEU A 94 11.64 -1.77 -13.83
CA LEU A 94 11.73 -2.95 -12.97
C LEU A 94 13.15 -3.50 -12.99
N ASN A 95 13.75 -3.67 -11.81
CA ASN A 95 15.11 -4.19 -11.68
C ASN A 95 15.18 -5.72 -11.92
N ASN A 96 14.17 -6.46 -11.45
CA ASN A 96 14.08 -7.89 -11.69
C ASN A 96 13.06 -8.18 -12.79
N THR A 97 13.53 -8.36 -14.01
CA THR A 97 12.69 -8.61 -15.18
C THR A 97 12.44 -10.09 -15.45
N MET A 98 13.26 -10.97 -14.87
CA MET A 98 13.16 -12.42 -15.09
C MET A 98 12.00 -13.04 -14.29
N GLU A 99 11.68 -12.46 -13.15
CA GLU A 99 10.67 -12.98 -12.22
C GLU A 99 9.77 -11.83 -11.74
N VAL A 100 8.80 -11.47 -12.57
CA VAL A 100 7.80 -10.45 -12.20
C VAL A 100 6.61 -11.15 -11.54
N ASN A 101 6.26 -10.74 -10.34
CA ASN A 101 5.13 -11.34 -9.61
C ASN A 101 3.78 -10.94 -10.23
N GLN A 102 2.73 -11.73 -9.93
CA GLN A 102 1.40 -11.55 -10.51
C GLN A 102 0.74 -10.21 -10.11
N ALA A 103 1.04 -9.68 -8.93
CA ALA A 103 0.54 -8.38 -8.49
C ALA A 103 1.08 -7.27 -9.39
N ASN A 104 2.41 -7.22 -9.59
CA ASN A 104 3.02 -6.23 -10.48
C ASN A 104 2.52 -6.35 -11.93
N ILE A 105 2.27 -7.58 -12.43
CA ILE A 105 1.69 -7.78 -13.78
C ILE A 105 0.30 -7.13 -13.88
N SER A 106 -0.52 -7.28 -12.85
CA SER A 106 -1.84 -6.66 -12.81
C SER A 106 -1.75 -5.14 -12.73
N GLU A 107 -0.88 -4.63 -11.87
CA GLU A 107 -0.65 -3.21 -11.64
C GLU A 107 -0.07 -2.50 -12.86
N MET A 108 0.73 -3.19 -13.69
CA MET A 108 1.23 -2.63 -14.97
C MET A 108 0.10 -2.16 -15.89
N LYS A 109 -1.06 -2.79 -15.85
CA LYS A 109 -2.21 -2.38 -16.66
C LYS A 109 -2.78 -1.06 -16.16
N GLU A 110 -2.85 -0.91 -14.84
CA GLU A 110 -3.38 0.31 -14.20
C GLU A 110 -2.44 1.49 -14.43
N VAL A 111 -1.14 1.35 -14.19
CA VAL A 111 -0.20 2.46 -14.40
C VAL A 111 -0.11 2.88 -15.88
N ARG A 112 -0.35 1.95 -16.81
CA ARG A 112 -0.44 2.29 -18.26
C ARG A 112 -1.66 3.14 -18.60
N ARG A 113 -2.76 3.02 -17.88
CA ARG A 113 -3.92 3.92 -18.02
C ARG A 113 -3.55 5.36 -17.69
N LEU A 114 -2.60 5.56 -16.78
CA LEU A 114 -2.05 6.87 -16.42
C LEU A 114 -1.01 7.41 -17.42
N GLY A 115 -0.78 6.70 -18.53
CA GLY A 115 0.26 7.04 -19.51
C GLY A 115 1.69 6.68 -19.09
N THR A 116 1.87 6.05 -17.93
CA THR A 116 3.18 5.62 -17.44
C THR A 116 3.65 4.36 -18.16
N LYS A 117 4.88 4.35 -18.65
CA LYS A 117 5.46 3.19 -19.35
C LYS A 117 6.29 2.37 -18.38
N VAL A 118 6.13 1.04 -18.45
CA VAL A 118 6.92 0.11 -17.62
C VAL A 118 8.03 -0.46 -18.47
N LEU A 119 9.26 -0.29 -17.99
CA LEU A 119 10.50 -0.76 -18.60
C LEU A 119 11.08 -1.90 -17.75
N GLY A 120 11.93 -2.71 -18.35
CA GLY A 120 12.69 -3.73 -17.65
C GLY A 120 14.19 -3.44 -17.76
N LEU A 121 14.91 -3.59 -16.65
CA LEU A 121 16.37 -3.54 -16.66
C LEU A 121 16.92 -4.78 -17.33
N VAL A 122 17.86 -4.58 -18.24
CA VAL A 122 18.65 -5.67 -18.84
C VAL A 122 20.07 -5.60 -18.29
N ASP A 123 20.45 -6.61 -17.51
CA ASP A 123 21.81 -6.75 -16.99
C ASP A 123 22.67 -7.44 -18.06
N PHE A 124 23.40 -6.63 -18.81
CA PHE A 124 24.27 -7.11 -19.89
C PHE A 124 25.43 -7.96 -19.36
N ASP A 125 26.00 -7.59 -18.21
CA ASP A 125 27.15 -8.28 -17.62
C ASP A 125 26.76 -9.68 -17.13
N ALA A 126 25.56 -9.81 -16.57
CA ALA A 126 25.00 -11.12 -16.19
C ALA A 126 24.78 -12.02 -17.43
N ILE A 127 24.26 -11.46 -18.50
CA ILE A 127 24.04 -12.20 -19.76
C ILE A 127 25.38 -12.63 -20.36
N GLU A 128 26.34 -11.74 -20.46
CA GLU A 128 27.68 -12.05 -21.00
C GLU A 128 28.38 -13.15 -20.20
N SER A 129 28.26 -13.08 -18.87
CA SER A 129 28.84 -14.08 -17.95
C SER A 129 28.22 -15.47 -18.10
N ALA A 130 26.93 -15.54 -18.44
CA ALA A 130 26.22 -16.78 -18.67
C ALA A 130 26.58 -17.44 -20.02
N TRP A 131 27.17 -16.69 -20.96
CA TRP A 131 27.57 -17.18 -22.29
C TRP A 131 29.03 -17.63 -22.37
N LYS A 132 29.85 -17.36 -21.35
CA LYS A 132 31.26 -17.77 -21.23
C LYS A 132 31.41 -19.06 -20.44
#